data_814a040871057acadd6dbe02b88ee1c2
#
_entry.id   814a040871057acadd6dbe02b88ee1c2
#
_cell.length_a   1.000
_cell.length_b   1.000
_cell.length_c   1.000
_cell.angle_alpha   90.00
_cell.angle_beta   90.00
_cell.angle_gamma   90.00
#
_symmetry.space_group_name_H-M   'P 1'
#
loop_
_entity.id
_entity.type
_entity.pdbx_description
1 polymer ?
#
loop_
_entity_poly.entity_id
_entity_poly.type
_entity_poly.pdbx_seq_one_letter_code
_entity_poly.pdbx_strand_id
1 'polypeptide(L)'
;SFTDLSETMTPDELMKFLNSYLKFMSEPIRINHGFVDKFIGDAIMALFDHPEKEDSDEARDAVRSGLEMQRALVRYNEYREKHDYQEIKIGIGVHSGPVVIGTVGSENRMDSTVLGDAVNLASRLEALTKNYRCPMLVSEDTKNLLADQEEFHWRMLDQVMVKGKHDPVKIFEVLDPNSDPAFESKMKVAEMFENSREFYIQQDWNPAIEGFQECLNLLPEDAALEMHLDRARSFASSNPPENWDGVHQYFEK
;
A
#
# COMPACT_ATOMS: atom_id res chain seq x y z
N SER A 1 -8.61 -2.04 14.77
CA SER A 1 -7.49 -1.13 14.58
C SER A 1 -6.55 -1.16 15.79
N PHE A 2 -5.34 -0.61 15.67
CA PHE A 2 -4.42 -0.49 16.82
C PHE A 2 -5.04 0.30 17.98
N THR A 3 -5.78 1.35 17.66
CA THR A 3 -6.49 2.17 18.68
C THR A 3 -7.45 1.30 19.51
N ASP A 4 -8.29 0.50 18.87
CA ASP A 4 -9.23 -0.39 19.57
C ASP A 4 -8.49 -1.40 20.46
N LEU A 5 -7.36 -1.93 19.96
CA LEU A 5 -6.55 -2.88 20.70
C LEU A 5 -5.89 -2.23 21.91
N SER A 6 -5.39 -0.99 21.76
CA SER A 6 -4.72 -0.26 22.83
C SER A 6 -5.65 0.12 23.96
N GLU A 7 -6.93 0.38 23.69
CA GLU A 7 -7.95 0.68 24.70
C GLU A 7 -8.28 -0.51 25.61
N THR A 8 -7.97 -1.74 25.17
CA THR A 8 -8.20 -2.96 25.97
C THR A 8 -7.03 -3.37 26.84
N MET A 9 -5.87 -2.69 26.72
CA MET A 9 -4.63 -3.05 27.40
C MET A 9 -4.28 -2.09 28.53
N THR A 10 -3.65 -2.62 29.57
CA THR A 10 -2.96 -1.79 30.55
C THR A 10 -1.73 -1.12 29.91
N PRO A 11 -1.22 -0.01 30.47
CA PRO A 11 -0.02 0.65 29.94
C PRO A 11 1.21 -0.27 29.80
N ASP A 12 1.41 -1.16 30.76
CA ASP A 12 2.53 -2.12 30.74
C ASP A 12 2.36 -3.19 29.65
N GLU A 13 1.13 -3.68 29.44
CA GLU A 13 0.80 -4.63 28.38
C GLU A 13 0.98 -3.98 27.00
N LEU A 14 0.52 -2.74 26.84
CA LEU A 14 0.67 -1.98 25.61
C LEU A 14 2.15 -1.78 25.24
N MET A 15 2.99 -1.41 26.22
CA MET A 15 4.44 -1.24 25.99
C MET A 15 5.12 -2.56 25.61
N LYS A 16 4.78 -3.67 26.25
CA LYS A 16 5.30 -5.00 25.91
C LYS A 16 4.86 -5.43 24.52
N PHE A 17 3.59 -5.22 24.20
CA PHE A 17 3.03 -5.50 22.90
C PHE A 17 3.75 -4.68 21.81
N LEU A 18 3.82 -3.36 21.93
CA LEU A 18 4.49 -2.49 20.97
C LEU A 18 5.95 -2.90 20.74
N ASN A 19 6.71 -3.12 21.80
CA ASN A 19 8.11 -3.52 21.68
C ASN A 19 8.26 -4.87 20.97
N SER A 20 7.37 -5.83 21.23
CA SER A 20 7.36 -7.12 20.55
C SER A 20 7.02 -6.97 19.07
N TYR A 21 5.95 -6.25 18.76
CA TYR A 21 5.47 -6.00 17.42
C TYR A 21 6.51 -5.25 16.58
N LEU A 22 7.01 -4.12 17.07
CA LEU A 22 8.01 -3.30 16.36
C LEU A 22 9.31 -4.07 16.11
N LYS A 23 9.74 -4.92 17.05
CA LYS A 23 10.89 -5.79 16.85
C LYS A 23 10.67 -6.77 15.69
N PHE A 24 9.49 -7.41 15.64
CA PHE A 24 9.15 -8.37 14.58
C PHE A 24 9.06 -7.69 13.22
N MET A 25 8.47 -6.50 13.15
CA MET A 25 8.27 -5.78 11.90
C MET A 25 9.52 -5.05 11.40
N SER A 26 10.44 -4.68 12.28
CA SER A 26 11.69 -4.02 11.87
C SER A 26 12.75 -4.99 11.32
N GLU A 27 12.66 -6.26 11.63
CA GLU A 27 13.66 -7.24 11.18
C GLU A 27 13.67 -7.44 9.65
N PRO A 28 12.53 -7.59 8.94
CA PRO A 28 12.50 -7.61 7.49
C PRO A 28 13.10 -6.35 6.84
N ILE A 29 12.87 -5.17 7.43
CA ILE A 29 13.44 -3.91 6.95
C ILE A 29 14.97 -3.98 6.99
N ARG A 30 15.53 -4.39 8.13
CA ARG A 30 16.97 -4.49 8.33
C ARG A 30 17.63 -5.54 7.43
N ILE A 31 17.01 -6.70 7.26
CA ILE A 31 17.52 -7.77 6.41
C ILE A 31 17.60 -7.33 4.94
N ASN A 32 16.64 -6.53 4.49
CA ASN A 32 16.60 -5.97 3.15
C ASN A 32 17.27 -4.59 3.05
N HIS A 33 18.30 -4.34 3.85
CA HIS A 33 19.16 -3.14 3.82
C HIS A 33 18.47 -1.80 4.09
N GLY A 34 17.20 -1.82 4.52
CA GLY A 34 16.49 -0.63 4.96
C GLY A 34 16.86 -0.25 6.40
N PHE A 35 16.60 0.98 6.75
CA PHE A 35 16.70 1.44 8.13
C PHE A 35 15.42 2.11 8.60
N VAL A 36 15.10 1.94 9.87
CA VAL A 36 13.95 2.59 10.50
C VAL A 36 14.35 4.02 10.86
N ASP A 37 13.70 5.02 10.26
CA ASP A 37 13.90 6.41 10.60
C ASP A 37 13.24 6.73 11.96
N LYS A 38 11.97 6.36 12.10
CA LYS A 38 11.24 6.55 13.36
C LYS A 38 10.02 5.65 13.47
N PHE A 39 9.56 5.51 14.72
CA PHE A 39 8.26 4.95 15.03
C PHE A 39 7.25 6.09 15.28
N ILE A 40 6.05 5.97 14.73
CA ILE A 40 4.95 6.92 14.87
C ILE A 40 3.77 6.16 15.46
N GLY A 41 3.75 6.04 16.79
CA GLY A 41 2.83 5.10 17.45
C GLY A 41 3.17 3.66 17.12
N ASP A 42 2.25 2.97 16.45
CA ASP A 42 2.42 1.61 15.91
C ASP A 42 2.99 1.58 14.48
N ALA A 43 3.03 2.72 13.81
CA ALA A 43 3.56 2.80 12.46
C ALA A 43 5.09 2.89 12.44
N ILE A 44 5.68 2.34 11.37
CA ILE A 44 7.11 2.34 11.11
C ILE A 44 7.37 3.15 9.85
N MET A 45 8.19 4.19 9.96
CA MET A 45 8.76 4.89 8.82
C MET A 45 10.15 4.32 8.56
N ALA A 46 10.34 3.76 7.38
CA ALA A 46 11.60 3.18 6.95
C ALA A 46 12.07 3.78 5.63
N LEU A 47 13.38 3.80 5.44
CA LEU A 47 14.04 4.28 4.23
C LEU A 47 14.97 3.20 3.70
N PHE A 48 15.06 3.16 2.38
CA PHE A 48 15.95 2.31 1.62
C PHE A 48 16.82 3.22 0.76
N ASP A 49 17.93 3.64 1.32
CA ASP A 49 18.92 4.53 0.71
C ASP A 49 20.30 4.00 1.10
N HIS A 50 21.04 3.53 0.13
CA HIS A 50 22.35 2.95 0.33
C HIS A 50 23.36 3.54 -0.66
N PRO A 51 24.44 4.18 -0.19
CA PRO A 51 25.37 4.92 -1.03
C PRO A 51 26.03 4.15 -2.17
N GLU A 52 26.01 2.82 -2.12
CA GLU A 52 26.64 1.93 -3.11
C GLU A 52 25.63 1.18 -3.98
N LYS A 53 24.32 1.47 -3.85
CA LYS A 53 23.26 0.81 -4.62
C LYS A 53 22.61 1.79 -5.60
N GLU A 54 21.99 1.23 -6.63
CA GLU A 54 21.15 1.97 -7.57
C GLU A 54 19.72 2.07 -7.04
N ASP A 55 18.97 3.07 -7.50
CA ASP A 55 17.56 3.28 -7.12
C ASP A 55 16.70 2.03 -7.34
N SER A 56 17.01 1.22 -8.36
CA SER A 56 16.33 -0.05 -8.64
C SER A 56 16.59 -1.12 -7.57
N ASP A 57 17.80 -1.17 -7.01
CA ASP A 57 18.15 -2.08 -5.93
C ASP A 57 17.44 -1.68 -4.63
N GLU A 58 17.39 -0.38 -4.35
CA GLU A 58 16.70 0.17 -3.18
C GLU A 58 15.18 -0.04 -3.26
N ALA A 59 14.60 0.21 -4.43
CA ALA A 59 13.19 -0.08 -4.69
C ALA A 59 12.87 -1.57 -4.52
N ARG A 60 13.74 -2.46 -5.00
CA ARG A 60 13.61 -3.91 -4.83
C ARG A 60 13.66 -4.31 -3.36
N ASP A 61 14.63 -3.79 -2.62
CA ASP A 61 14.78 -4.06 -1.19
C ASP A 61 13.57 -3.58 -0.40
N ALA A 62 13.00 -2.42 -0.75
CA ALA A 62 11.79 -1.90 -0.13
C ALA A 62 10.57 -2.80 -0.37
N VAL A 63 10.36 -3.25 -1.62
CA VAL A 63 9.24 -4.13 -1.97
C VAL A 63 9.40 -5.50 -1.31
N ARG A 64 10.60 -6.11 -1.36
CA ARG A 64 10.91 -7.37 -0.65
C ARG A 64 10.65 -7.28 0.84
N SER A 65 11.12 -6.18 1.45
CA SER A 65 10.89 -5.94 2.88
C SER A 65 9.40 -5.93 3.21
N GLY A 66 8.57 -5.26 2.40
CA GLY A 66 7.12 -5.24 2.59
C GLY A 66 6.49 -6.63 2.52
N LEU A 67 6.87 -7.46 1.53
CA LEU A 67 6.39 -8.84 1.42
C LEU A 67 6.85 -9.71 2.61
N GLU A 68 8.09 -9.55 3.04
CA GLU A 68 8.61 -10.26 4.21
C GLU A 68 7.96 -9.82 5.52
N MET A 69 7.60 -8.54 5.64
CA MET A 69 6.81 -8.04 6.78
C MET A 69 5.43 -8.71 6.82
N GLN A 70 4.75 -8.87 5.68
CA GLN A 70 3.47 -9.58 5.63
C GLN A 70 3.63 -11.06 6.04
N ARG A 71 4.65 -11.74 5.54
CA ARG A 71 4.96 -13.13 5.96
C ARG A 71 5.32 -13.23 7.45
N ALA A 72 6.04 -12.24 7.97
CA ALA A 72 6.35 -12.17 9.40
C ALA A 72 5.09 -11.93 10.24
N LEU A 73 4.17 -11.11 9.74
CA LEU A 73 2.90 -10.83 10.40
C LEU A 73 2.02 -12.10 10.51
N VAL A 74 1.97 -12.93 9.47
CA VAL A 74 1.27 -14.23 9.53
C VAL A 74 1.80 -15.07 10.69
N ARG A 75 3.13 -15.24 10.79
CA ARG A 75 3.77 -15.99 11.90
C ARG A 75 3.52 -15.35 13.26
N TYR A 76 3.50 -14.02 13.31
CA TYR A 76 3.20 -13.30 14.54
C TYR A 76 1.74 -13.48 14.97
N ASN A 77 0.81 -13.49 14.05
CA ASN A 77 -0.60 -13.73 14.29
C ASN A 77 -0.88 -15.17 14.74
N GLU A 78 -0.19 -16.18 14.19
CA GLU A 78 -0.25 -17.56 14.70
C GLU A 78 0.19 -17.66 16.18
N TYR A 79 1.21 -16.90 16.56
CA TYR A 79 1.62 -16.81 17.97
C TYR A 79 0.53 -16.15 18.82
N ARG A 80 -0.08 -15.06 18.31
CA ARG A 80 -1.13 -14.33 19.02
C ARG A 80 -2.37 -15.19 19.23
N GLU A 81 -2.79 -15.92 18.22
CA GLU A 81 -3.95 -16.84 18.29
C GLU A 81 -3.74 -17.92 19.38
N LYS A 82 -2.55 -18.51 19.46
CA LYS A 82 -2.22 -19.50 20.52
C LYS A 82 -2.26 -18.94 21.94
N HIS A 83 -2.30 -17.63 22.09
CA HIS A 83 -2.35 -16.95 23.38
C HIS A 83 -3.66 -16.16 23.57
N ASP A 84 -4.69 -16.46 22.76
CA ASP A 84 -6.01 -15.80 22.79
C ASP A 84 -5.94 -14.28 22.57
N TYR A 85 -4.94 -13.80 21.83
CA TYR A 85 -4.81 -12.40 21.42
C TYR A 85 -5.45 -12.16 20.05
N GLN A 86 -6.05 -10.99 19.90
CA GLN A 86 -6.65 -10.56 18.62
C GLN A 86 -5.62 -10.46 17.50
N GLU A 87 -6.00 -10.89 16.29
CA GLU A 87 -5.21 -10.75 15.06
C GLU A 87 -4.91 -9.27 14.76
N ILE A 88 -3.70 -9.02 14.24
CA ILE A 88 -3.27 -7.70 13.78
C ILE A 88 -3.24 -7.69 12.25
N LYS A 89 -3.66 -6.55 11.68
CA LYS A 89 -3.54 -6.25 10.26
C LYS A 89 -2.74 -4.97 10.09
N ILE A 90 -1.83 -4.95 9.12
CA ILE A 90 -1.04 -3.77 8.77
C ILE A 90 -1.27 -3.40 7.31
N GLY A 91 -1.19 -2.11 7.00
CA GLY A 91 -1.05 -1.60 5.66
C GLY A 91 0.41 -1.19 5.41
N ILE A 92 0.90 -1.38 4.19
CA ILE A 92 2.23 -0.96 3.78
C ILE A 92 2.11 -0.09 2.54
N GLY A 93 2.66 1.14 2.59
CA GLY A 93 2.77 2.03 1.44
C GLY A 93 4.23 2.17 1.02
N VAL A 94 4.55 1.91 -0.23
CA VAL A 94 5.91 2.05 -0.79
C VAL A 94 5.90 3.06 -1.93
N HIS A 95 6.80 4.02 -1.85
CA HIS A 95 7.01 5.02 -2.89
C HIS A 95 8.48 5.39 -3.00
N SER A 96 8.97 5.53 -4.22
CA SER A 96 10.31 6.00 -4.55
C SER A 96 10.25 7.44 -5.06
N GLY A 97 11.08 8.30 -4.50
CA GLY A 97 11.14 9.70 -4.90
C GLY A 97 12.14 10.48 -4.07
N PRO A 98 12.48 11.71 -4.48
CA PRO A 98 13.49 12.51 -3.82
C PRO A 98 13.07 12.91 -2.41
N VAL A 99 14.01 12.73 -1.47
CA VAL A 99 13.87 13.14 -0.08
C VAL A 99 15.10 13.93 0.37
N VAL A 100 14.93 14.75 1.40
CA VAL A 100 16.03 15.45 2.05
C VAL A 100 16.18 14.91 3.47
N ILE A 101 17.33 14.36 3.77
CA ILE A 101 17.67 13.91 5.13
C ILE A 101 18.46 15.02 5.81
N GLY A 102 18.04 15.45 6.98
CA GLY A 102 18.68 16.53 7.70
C GLY A 102 18.26 16.61 9.15
N THR A 103 18.91 17.52 9.87
CA THR A 103 18.59 17.79 11.27
C THR A 103 17.74 19.06 11.38
N VAL A 104 16.60 18.94 12.02
CA VAL A 104 15.65 20.04 12.22
C VAL A 104 15.42 20.21 13.73
N GLY A 105 15.37 21.44 14.18
CA GLY A 105 15.08 21.69 15.59
C GLY A 105 15.41 23.10 16.06
N SER A 106 15.43 23.25 17.37
CA SER A 106 15.82 24.46 18.09
C SER A 106 17.14 24.25 18.81
N GLU A 107 17.69 25.32 19.43
CA GLU A 107 18.95 25.24 20.21
C GLU A 107 18.95 24.15 21.30
N ASN A 108 17.77 23.79 21.81
CA ASN A 108 17.62 22.84 22.92
C ASN A 108 17.17 21.43 22.48
N ARG A 109 16.75 21.26 21.22
CA ARG A 109 16.29 19.96 20.69
C ARG A 109 16.51 19.89 19.19
N MET A 110 17.27 18.90 18.77
CA MET A 110 17.56 18.59 17.38
C MET A 110 17.09 17.17 17.10
N ASP A 111 16.27 17.01 16.07
CA ASP A 111 15.80 15.70 15.61
C ASP A 111 16.27 15.48 14.17
N SER A 112 16.85 14.33 13.90
CA SER A 112 17.08 13.90 12.51
C SER A 112 15.75 13.56 11.89
N THR A 113 15.51 14.04 10.67
CA THR A 113 14.24 13.76 9.98
C THR A 113 14.43 13.73 8.48
N VAL A 114 13.49 13.05 7.83
CA VAL A 114 13.39 13.01 6.38
C VAL A 114 12.24 13.90 5.96
N LEU A 115 12.51 14.79 5.03
CA LEU A 115 11.55 15.73 4.47
C LEU A 115 11.41 15.48 2.97
N GLY A 116 10.21 15.52 2.48
CA GLY A 116 9.91 15.40 1.05
C GLY A 116 8.45 15.03 0.81
N ASP A 117 8.00 15.34 -0.38
CA ASP A 117 6.65 14.96 -0.80
C ASP A 117 6.51 13.43 -0.95
N ALA A 118 7.63 12.74 -1.24
CA ALA A 118 7.69 11.28 -1.28
C ALA A 118 7.27 10.62 0.04
N VAL A 119 7.67 11.18 1.19
CA VAL A 119 7.26 10.69 2.51
C VAL A 119 5.74 10.77 2.69
N ASN A 120 5.16 11.91 2.27
CA ASN A 120 3.71 12.11 2.35
C ASN A 120 2.95 11.15 1.44
N LEU A 121 3.50 10.87 0.25
CA LEU A 121 2.86 9.94 -0.69
C LEU A 121 2.91 8.50 -0.15
N ALA A 122 4.04 8.04 0.36
CA ALA A 122 4.14 6.72 0.99
C ALA A 122 3.12 6.54 2.14
N SER A 123 2.98 7.55 3.01
CA SER A 123 1.98 7.54 4.08
C SER A 123 0.54 7.48 3.57
N ARG A 124 0.24 8.18 2.45
CA ARG A 124 -1.10 8.12 1.84
C ARG A 124 -1.38 6.78 1.19
N LEU A 125 -0.38 6.16 0.56
CA LEU A 125 -0.50 4.81 0.04
C LEU A 125 -0.78 3.81 1.17
N GLU A 126 -0.08 3.93 2.30
CA GLU A 126 -0.39 3.12 3.49
C GLU A 126 -1.87 3.28 3.89
N ALA A 127 -2.34 4.51 4.05
CA ALA A 127 -3.73 4.76 4.44
C ALA A 127 -4.76 4.18 3.43
N LEU A 128 -4.46 4.25 2.13
CA LEU A 128 -5.32 3.71 1.07
C LEU A 128 -5.40 2.17 1.09
N THR A 129 -4.46 1.46 1.70
CA THR A 129 -4.54 -0.01 1.84
C THR A 129 -5.85 -0.48 2.48
N LYS A 130 -6.42 0.32 3.38
CA LYS A 130 -7.70 0.05 4.03
C LYS A 130 -8.87 0.14 3.05
N ASN A 131 -8.84 1.13 2.16
CA ASN A 131 -9.88 1.33 1.15
C ASN A 131 -9.89 0.19 0.12
N TYR A 132 -8.71 -0.20 -0.34
CA TYR A 132 -8.54 -1.27 -1.33
C TYR A 132 -8.49 -2.67 -0.72
N ARG A 133 -8.57 -2.80 0.61
CA ARG A 133 -8.49 -4.07 1.37
C ARG A 133 -7.30 -4.93 0.93
N CYS A 134 -6.19 -4.30 0.62
CA CYS A 134 -4.94 -4.98 0.23
C CYS A 134 -3.83 -4.68 1.25
N PRO A 135 -2.90 -5.61 1.46
CA PRO A 135 -1.89 -5.48 2.51
C PRO A 135 -0.77 -4.49 2.15
N MET A 136 -0.56 -4.21 0.85
CA MET A 136 0.55 -3.38 0.40
C MET A 136 0.19 -2.65 -0.89
N LEU A 137 0.44 -1.35 -0.92
CA LEU A 137 0.33 -0.50 -2.10
C LEU A 137 1.68 0.09 -2.49
N VAL A 138 1.94 0.06 -3.79
CA VAL A 138 3.18 0.58 -4.39
C VAL A 138 2.81 1.58 -5.47
N SER A 139 3.55 2.70 -5.54
CA SER A 139 3.38 3.69 -6.60
C SER A 139 3.93 3.24 -7.95
N GLU A 140 3.44 3.85 -9.03
CA GLU A 140 4.00 3.66 -10.38
C GLU A 140 5.50 4.00 -10.44
N ASP A 141 5.95 5.03 -9.72
CA ASP A 141 7.36 5.42 -9.69
C ASP A 141 8.24 4.27 -9.19
N THR A 142 7.88 3.65 -8.08
CA THR A 142 8.60 2.48 -7.56
C THR A 142 8.52 1.28 -8.51
N LYS A 143 7.32 1.00 -9.05
CA LYS A 143 7.15 -0.11 -10.00
C LYS A 143 8.01 0.07 -11.25
N ASN A 144 8.13 1.29 -11.77
CA ASN A 144 8.92 1.58 -12.98
C ASN A 144 10.42 1.36 -12.77
N LEU A 145 10.96 1.58 -11.57
CA LEU A 145 12.32 1.22 -11.21
C LEU A 145 12.56 -0.30 -11.25
N LEU A 146 11.50 -1.09 -11.19
CA LEU A 146 11.52 -2.56 -11.16
C LEU A 146 10.97 -3.19 -12.44
N ALA A 147 10.83 -2.44 -13.53
CA ALA A 147 10.19 -2.90 -14.77
C ALA A 147 10.90 -4.11 -15.41
N ASP A 148 12.23 -4.20 -15.25
CA ASP A 148 13.05 -5.30 -15.81
C ASP A 148 13.19 -6.50 -14.85
N GLN A 149 12.47 -6.49 -13.72
CA GLN A 149 12.58 -7.53 -12.70
C GLN A 149 11.34 -8.43 -12.70
N GLU A 150 11.48 -9.65 -13.17
CA GLU A 150 10.44 -10.69 -13.19
C GLU A 150 10.08 -11.24 -11.79
N GLU A 151 10.76 -10.74 -10.75
CA GLU A 151 10.57 -11.23 -9.38
C GLU A 151 9.20 -10.89 -8.78
N PHE A 152 8.62 -9.76 -9.21
CA PHE A 152 7.40 -9.24 -8.61
C PHE A 152 6.19 -9.38 -9.53
N HIS A 153 5.08 -9.79 -8.95
CA HIS A 153 3.80 -9.86 -9.64
C HIS A 153 2.95 -8.65 -9.27
N TRP A 154 2.52 -7.90 -10.28
CA TRP A 154 1.84 -6.64 -10.12
C TRP A 154 0.39 -6.72 -10.54
N ARG A 155 -0.49 -6.10 -9.78
CA ARG A 155 -1.85 -5.84 -10.15
C ARG A 155 -2.14 -4.35 -10.00
N MET A 156 -2.49 -3.68 -11.11
CA MET A 156 -2.98 -2.31 -11.03
C MET A 156 -4.32 -2.28 -10.31
N LEU A 157 -4.50 -1.32 -9.39
CA LEU A 157 -5.75 -1.15 -8.66
C LEU A 157 -6.51 0.10 -9.08
N ASP A 158 -5.82 1.23 -9.22
CA ASP A 158 -6.48 2.49 -9.57
C ASP A 158 -5.47 3.56 -10.01
N GLN A 159 -6.00 4.69 -10.47
CA GLN A 159 -5.28 5.94 -10.66
C GLN A 159 -5.95 7.02 -9.81
N VAL A 160 -5.20 7.52 -8.84
CA VAL A 160 -5.76 8.34 -7.77
C VAL A 160 -5.09 9.70 -7.69
N MET A 161 -5.88 10.73 -7.44
CA MET A 161 -5.39 12.03 -7.02
C MET A 161 -5.33 12.06 -5.50
N VAL A 162 -4.13 12.11 -4.96
CA VAL A 162 -3.95 12.24 -3.51
C VAL A 162 -3.77 13.71 -3.13
N LYS A 163 -4.25 14.08 -1.95
CA LYS A 163 -4.21 15.46 -1.46
C LYS A 163 -2.79 16.07 -1.56
N GLY A 164 -2.67 17.24 -2.20
CA GLY A 164 -1.38 17.96 -2.34
C GLY A 164 -0.50 17.51 -3.50
N LYS A 165 -0.92 16.52 -4.30
CA LYS A 165 -0.34 16.25 -5.62
C LYS A 165 -1.15 16.95 -6.70
N HIS A 166 -0.45 17.40 -7.75
CA HIS A 166 -1.07 17.99 -8.95
C HIS A 166 -1.31 16.93 -10.03
N ASP A 167 -0.51 15.87 -10.00
CA ASP A 167 -0.60 14.79 -10.96
C ASP A 167 -1.15 13.52 -10.30
N PRO A 168 -2.01 12.77 -11.00
CA PRO A 168 -2.53 11.50 -10.51
C PRO A 168 -1.44 10.43 -10.45
N VAL A 169 -1.56 9.55 -9.46
CA VAL A 169 -0.62 8.45 -9.24
C VAL A 169 -1.33 7.13 -9.47
N LYS A 170 -0.75 6.27 -10.33
CA LYS A 170 -1.21 4.89 -10.42
C LYS A 170 -0.68 4.09 -9.23
N ILE A 171 -1.55 3.27 -8.68
CA ILE A 171 -1.27 2.42 -7.52
C ILE A 171 -1.41 0.96 -7.88
N PHE A 172 -0.49 0.17 -7.33
CA PHE A 172 -0.37 -1.25 -7.61
C PHE A 172 -0.36 -2.05 -6.32
N GLU A 173 -1.02 -3.20 -6.33
CA GLU A 173 -0.84 -4.27 -5.35
C GLU A 173 0.32 -5.15 -5.81
N VAL A 174 1.16 -5.56 -4.87
CA VAL A 174 2.19 -6.59 -5.10
C VAL A 174 1.65 -7.91 -4.61
N LEU A 175 1.64 -8.90 -5.49
CA LEU A 175 1.10 -10.23 -5.21
C LEU A 175 2.22 -11.19 -4.83
N ASP A 176 2.03 -11.94 -3.76
CA ASP A 176 2.97 -12.96 -3.31
C ASP A 176 2.38 -14.36 -3.53
N PRO A 177 2.92 -15.16 -4.49
CA PRO A 177 2.41 -16.51 -4.76
C PRO A 177 2.54 -17.46 -3.57
N ASN A 178 3.37 -17.12 -2.58
CA ASN A 178 3.62 -17.98 -1.42
C ASN A 178 2.71 -17.68 -0.22
N SER A 179 2.06 -16.53 -0.19
CA SER A 179 1.26 -16.11 0.97
C SER A 179 -0.15 -15.60 0.62
N ASP A 180 -0.44 -15.31 -0.66
CA ASP A 180 -1.76 -14.87 -1.09
C ASP A 180 -2.59 -16.05 -1.63
N PRO A 181 -3.61 -16.53 -0.92
CA PRO A 181 -4.44 -17.65 -1.38
C PRO A 181 -5.26 -17.30 -2.64
N ALA A 182 -5.43 -16.02 -2.96
CA ALA A 182 -6.12 -15.54 -4.14
C ALA A 182 -5.19 -15.21 -5.32
N PHE A 183 -3.89 -15.51 -5.22
CA PHE A 183 -2.87 -15.14 -6.20
C PHE A 183 -3.28 -15.45 -7.65
N GLU A 184 -3.62 -16.71 -7.95
CA GLU A 184 -4.00 -17.14 -9.31
C GLU A 184 -5.26 -16.40 -9.83
N SER A 185 -6.24 -16.17 -8.96
CA SER A 185 -7.45 -15.44 -9.31
C SER A 185 -7.15 -13.97 -9.57
N LYS A 186 -6.32 -13.34 -8.75
CA LYS A 186 -5.89 -11.95 -8.92
C LYS A 186 -5.08 -11.76 -10.20
N MET A 187 -4.15 -12.67 -10.50
CA MET A 187 -3.37 -12.64 -11.74
C MET A 187 -4.26 -12.77 -12.98
N LYS A 188 -5.23 -13.70 -12.95
CA LYS A 188 -6.18 -13.88 -14.05
C LYS A 188 -7.06 -12.64 -14.25
N VAL A 189 -7.49 -12.02 -13.19
CA VAL A 189 -8.34 -10.83 -13.22
C VAL A 189 -7.57 -9.57 -13.64
N ALA A 190 -6.25 -9.51 -13.42
CA ALA A 190 -5.46 -8.30 -13.68
C ALA A 190 -5.59 -7.79 -15.13
N GLU A 191 -5.43 -8.66 -16.13
CA GLU A 191 -5.56 -8.31 -17.55
C GLU A 191 -7.00 -7.92 -17.91
N MET A 192 -7.99 -8.68 -17.42
CA MET A 192 -9.41 -8.38 -17.64
C MET A 192 -9.81 -7.05 -17.03
N PHE A 193 -9.26 -6.73 -15.87
CA PHE A 193 -9.49 -5.46 -15.17
C PHE A 193 -8.92 -4.28 -15.96
N GLU A 194 -7.69 -4.37 -16.45
CA GLU A 194 -7.08 -3.31 -17.26
C GLU A 194 -7.89 -3.03 -18.53
N ASN A 195 -8.34 -4.08 -19.24
CA ASN A 195 -9.22 -3.94 -20.42
C ASN A 195 -10.55 -3.25 -20.06
N SER A 196 -11.17 -3.64 -18.94
CA SER A 196 -12.42 -3.03 -18.47
C SER A 196 -12.23 -1.57 -18.09
N ARG A 197 -11.04 -1.25 -17.51
CA ARG A 197 -10.68 0.09 -17.15
C ARG A 197 -10.43 0.98 -18.38
N GLU A 198 -9.95 0.45 -19.49
CA GLU A 198 -9.83 1.20 -20.74
C GLU A 198 -11.21 1.68 -21.23
N PHE A 199 -12.22 0.80 -21.23
CA PHE A 199 -13.60 1.20 -21.54
C PHE A 199 -14.12 2.26 -20.56
N TYR A 200 -13.84 2.09 -19.27
CA TYR A 200 -14.22 3.05 -18.24
C TYR A 200 -13.63 4.46 -18.49
N ILE A 201 -12.34 4.57 -18.84
CA ILE A 201 -11.69 5.84 -19.17
C ILE A 201 -12.27 6.45 -20.45
N GLN A 202 -12.63 5.61 -21.45
CA GLN A 202 -13.27 6.05 -22.69
C GLN A 202 -14.74 6.42 -22.51
N GLN A 203 -15.28 6.30 -21.27
CA GLN A 203 -16.68 6.53 -20.93
C GLN A 203 -17.66 5.58 -21.63
N ASP A 204 -17.16 4.44 -22.07
CA ASP A 204 -17.99 3.34 -22.58
C ASP A 204 -18.44 2.44 -21.42
N TRP A 205 -19.52 2.90 -20.77
CA TRP A 205 -19.95 2.36 -19.48
C TRP A 205 -20.44 0.91 -19.53
N ASN A 206 -21.13 0.51 -20.60
CA ASN A 206 -21.70 -0.83 -20.66
C ASN A 206 -20.62 -1.92 -20.68
N PRO A 207 -19.63 -1.93 -21.59
CA PRO A 207 -18.57 -2.92 -21.57
C PRO A 207 -17.67 -2.79 -20.33
N ALA A 208 -17.49 -1.58 -19.77
CA ALA A 208 -16.77 -1.42 -18.51
C ALA A 208 -17.49 -2.13 -17.34
N ILE A 209 -18.81 -1.93 -17.21
CA ILE A 209 -19.65 -2.57 -16.19
C ILE A 209 -19.66 -4.10 -16.35
N GLU A 210 -19.84 -4.60 -17.58
CA GLU A 210 -19.82 -6.04 -17.87
C GLU A 210 -18.47 -6.64 -17.49
N GLY A 211 -17.37 -6.03 -17.91
CA GLY A 211 -16.01 -6.52 -17.60
C GLY A 211 -15.69 -6.50 -16.11
N PHE A 212 -16.03 -5.43 -15.38
CA PHE A 212 -15.84 -5.42 -13.92
C PHE A 212 -16.72 -6.44 -13.19
N GLN A 213 -17.94 -6.70 -13.70
CA GLN A 213 -18.80 -7.72 -13.14
C GLN A 213 -18.25 -9.14 -13.38
N GLU A 214 -17.68 -9.40 -14.56
CA GLU A 214 -17.00 -10.67 -14.85
C GLU A 214 -15.78 -10.86 -13.95
N CYS A 215 -14.99 -9.80 -13.72
CA CYS A 215 -13.89 -9.85 -12.77
C CYS A 215 -14.36 -10.18 -11.35
N LEU A 216 -15.44 -9.57 -10.87
CA LEU A 216 -16.02 -9.86 -9.55
C LEU A 216 -16.58 -11.28 -9.42
N ASN A 217 -17.06 -11.89 -10.53
CA ASN A 217 -17.47 -13.29 -10.51
C ASN A 217 -16.29 -14.25 -10.28
N LEU A 218 -15.08 -13.86 -10.71
CA LEU A 218 -13.85 -14.63 -10.51
C LEU A 218 -13.16 -14.31 -9.18
N LEU A 219 -13.30 -13.08 -8.71
CA LEU A 219 -12.70 -12.57 -7.46
C LEU A 219 -13.75 -11.81 -6.64
N PRO A 220 -14.67 -12.52 -5.97
CA PRO A 220 -15.68 -11.90 -5.12
C PRO A 220 -15.04 -11.08 -3.97
N GLU A 221 -15.75 -10.03 -3.53
CA GLU A 221 -15.33 -9.18 -2.40
C GLU A 221 -14.03 -8.38 -2.63
N ASP A 222 -13.55 -8.29 -3.86
CA ASP A 222 -12.40 -7.45 -4.19
C ASP A 222 -12.80 -5.97 -4.19
N ALA A 223 -12.21 -5.20 -3.28
CA ALA A 223 -12.60 -3.80 -3.07
C ALA A 223 -12.31 -2.89 -4.27
N ALA A 224 -11.22 -3.13 -5.01
CA ALA A 224 -10.91 -2.34 -6.20
C ALA A 224 -11.96 -2.55 -7.29
N LEU A 225 -12.34 -3.81 -7.53
CA LEU A 225 -13.38 -4.15 -8.50
C LEU A 225 -14.75 -3.62 -8.11
N GLU A 226 -15.14 -3.75 -6.83
CA GLU A 226 -16.38 -3.19 -6.28
C GLU A 226 -16.44 -1.68 -6.54
N MET A 227 -15.37 -0.96 -6.16
CA MET A 227 -15.30 0.50 -6.35
C MET A 227 -15.38 0.94 -7.81
N HIS A 228 -14.70 0.25 -8.72
CA HIS A 228 -14.75 0.58 -10.15
C HIS A 228 -16.13 0.28 -10.74
N LEU A 229 -16.75 -0.83 -10.38
CA LEU A 229 -18.09 -1.18 -10.82
C LEU A 229 -19.13 -0.16 -10.35
N ASP A 230 -19.07 0.25 -9.10
CA ASP A 230 -20.00 1.24 -8.53
C ASP A 230 -19.82 2.61 -9.18
N ARG A 231 -18.59 3.03 -9.43
CA ARG A 231 -18.29 4.28 -10.16
C ARG A 231 -18.82 4.21 -11.60
N ALA A 232 -18.57 3.12 -12.31
CA ALA A 232 -19.04 2.95 -13.68
C ALA A 232 -20.58 3.01 -13.77
N ARG A 233 -21.28 2.33 -12.86
CA ARG A 233 -22.76 2.39 -12.75
C ARG A 233 -23.27 3.78 -12.43
N SER A 234 -22.60 4.48 -11.52
CA SER A 234 -22.94 5.87 -11.17
C SER A 234 -22.79 6.80 -12.37
N PHE A 235 -21.68 6.72 -13.09
CA PHE A 235 -21.42 7.58 -14.26
C PHE A 235 -22.30 7.21 -15.46
N ALA A 236 -22.66 5.96 -15.64
CA ALA A 236 -23.65 5.55 -16.64
C ALA A 236 -25.02 6.22 -16.41
N SER A 237 -25.34 6.56 -15.15
CA SER A 237 -26.61 7.17 -14.77
C SER A 237 -26.56 8.70 -14.72
N SER A 238 -25.42 9.30 -14.39
CA SER A 238 -25.32 10.73 -14.04
C SER A 238 -24.23 11.51 -14.76
N ASN A 239 -23.55 10.95 -15.72
CA ASN A 239 -22.34 11.46 -16.37
C ASN A 239 -21.23 11.87 -15.38
N PRO A 240 -19.95 11.68 -15.73
CA PRO A 240 -18.84 12.18 -14.92
C PRO A 240 -18.76 13.71 -14.98
N PRO A 241 -17.96 14.34 -14.08
CA PRO A 241 -17.65 15.77 -14.17
C PRO A 241 -17.09 16.17 -15.54
N GLU A 242 -17.31 17.43 -15.92
CA GLU A 242 -16.70 17.98 -17.13
C GLU A 242 -15.16 17.89 -17.04
N ASN A 243 -14.51 17.42 -18.11
CA ASN A 243 -13.06 17.12 -18.15
C ASN A 243 -12.58 16.00 -17.22
N TRP A 244 -13.46 15.05 -16.87
CA TRP A 244 -13.04 13.85 -16.13
C TRP A 244 -12.08 12.99 -16.97
N ASP A 245 -10.99 12.58 -16.36
CA ASP A 245 -9.85 11.88 -16.96
C ASP A 245 -9.65 10.45 -16.45
N GLY A 246 -10.65 9.87 -15.79
CA GLY A 246 -10.58 8.54 -15.21
C GLY A 246 -9.97 8.48 -13.82
N VAL A 247 -9.57 9.62 -13.25
CA VAL A 247 -8.92 9.74 -11.95
C VAL A 247 -9.93 9.84 -10.82
N HIS A 248 -9.69 9.08 -9.76
CA HIS A 248 -10.46 9.22 -8.53
C HIS A 248 -9.74 10.11 -7.53
N GLN A 249 -10.51 11.03 -6.91
CA GLN A 249 -9.97 12.00 -5.97
C GLN A 249 -10.22 11.56 -4.53
N TYR A 250 -9.14 11.36 -3.76
CA TYR A 250 -9.20 11.11 -2.33
C TYR A 250 -8.87 12.39 -1.56
N PHE A 251 -9.89 12.99 -0.93
CA PHE A 251 -9.77 14.23 -0.16
C PHE A 251 -9.64 14.00 1.35
N GLU A 252 -9.86 12.79 1.82
CA GLU A 252 -9.83 12.47 3.25
C GLU A 252 -8.39 12.46 3.81
N LYS A 253 -8.32 12.80 5.12
CA LYS A 253 -7.08 12.89 5.88
C LYS A 253 -6.67 11.53 6.39
#